data_ee95108d19f0f96015a38bebc47e3bb2
#
_entry.id   ee95108d19f0f96015a38bebc47e3bb2
#
_cell.length_a   1.000
_cell.length_b   1.000
_cell.length_c   1.000
_cell.angle_alpha   90.00
_cell.angle_beta   90.00
_cell.angle_gamma   90.00
#
_symmetry.space_group_name_H-M   'P 1'
#
loop_
_entity.id
_entity.type
_entity.pdbx_description
1 polymer ?
#
loop_
_entity_poly.entity_id
_entity_poly.type
_entity_poly.pdbx_seq_one_letter_code
_entity_poly.pdbx_strand_id
1 'polypeptide(L)'
;MLCSRSCPDWCIYIEGHKVKAPPRREGGKPRTVNMLDRFDIDYALCMYCGICVDVCPFDALFWTPEYEYSEPRIADLLHDKDRLGEWMETVPDFLDYEAGSEQKVRKVPR
;
A
#
# COMPACT_ATOMS: atom_id res chain seq x y z
N MET A 1 11.62 1.49 0.49
CA MET A 1 10.38 1.39 -0.31
C MET A 1 10.47 0.21 -1.26
N LEU A 2 10.23 -0.98 -0.69
CA LEU A 2 10.44 -2.25 -1.39
C LEU A 2 9.46 -2.46 -2.55
N CYS A 3 8.21 -2.03 -2.40
CA CYS A 3 7.19 -2.19 -3.44
C CYS A 3 7.58 -1.53 -4.77
N SER A 4 8.11 -0.30 -4.70
CA SER A 4 8.58 0.41 -5.89
C SER A 4 9.79 -0.26 -6.53
N ARG A 5 10.73 -0.74 -5.71
CA ARG A 5 11.94 -1.41 -6.19
C ARG A 5 11.67 -2.79 -6.77
N SER A 6 10.69 -3.49 -6.22
CA SER A 6 10.36 -4.85 -6.62
C SER A 6 9.36 -4.91 -7.78
N CYS A 7 8.75 -3.78 -8.13
CA CYS A 7 7.79 -3.74 -9.23
C CYS A 7 8.47 -3.98 -10.58
N PRO A 8 8.12 -5.05 -11.31
CA PRO A 8 8.75 -5.35 -12.60
C PRO A 8 8.39 -4.34 -13.70
N ASP A 9 7.24 -3.66 -13.58
CA ASP A 9 6.75 -2.70 -14.57
C ASP A 9 7.06 -1.24 -14.22
N TRP A 10 7.66 -1.00 -13.06
CA TRP A 10 8.01 0.34 -12.59
C TRP A 10 6.80 1.29 -12.53
N CYS A 11 5.62 0.76 -12.15
CA CYS A 11 4.38 1.51 -12.16
C CYS A 11 4.06 2.21 -10.82
N ILE A 12 4.93 2.08 -9.82
CA ILE A 12 4.73 2.66 -8.49
C ILE A 12 5.67 3.84 -8.29
N TYR A 13 5.08 5.01 -8.06
CA TYR A 13 5.81 6.26 -7.80
C TYR A 13 5.64 6.64 -6.34
N ILE A 14 6.75 6.73 -5.61
CA ILE A 14 6.75 7.04 -4.19
C ILE A 14 7.69 8.20 -3.93
N GLU A 15 7.19 9.22 -3.25
CA GLU A 15 7.96 10.34 -2.71
C GLU A 15 7.65 10.50 -1.23
N GLY A 16 8.66 10.79 -0.44
CA GLY A 16 8.49 10.98 0.99
C GLY A 16 9.64 11.77 1.59
N HIS A 17 9.40 12.27 2.80
CA HIS A 17 10.41 12.98 3.57
C HIS A 17 10.51 12.43 4.98
N LYS A 18 11.61 12.76 5.66
CA LYS A 18 11.84 12.35 7.03
C LYS A 18 11.41 13.44 7.98
N VAL A 19 10.62 13.08 8.99
CA VAL A 19 10.19 13.98 10.06
C VAL A 19 10.67 13.46 11.38
N LYS A 20 11.11 14.37 12.26
CA LYS A 20 11.44 14.03 13.64
C LYS A 20 10.13 13.84 14.43
N ALA A 21 9.96 12.67 15.00
CA ALA A 21 8.82 12.36 15.84
C ALA A 21 9.22 12.33 17.33
N PRO A 22 8.27 12.60 18.26
CA PRO A 22 8.54 12.44 19.69
C PRO A 22 8.88 11.01 20.02
N PRO A 23 9.69 10.75 21.07
CA PRO A 23 10.04 9.40 21.48
C PRO A 23 8.79 8.64 21.94
N ARG A 24 8.77 7.32 21.70
CA ARG A 24 7.65 6.46 22.15
C ARG A 24 7.55 6.34 23.68
N ARG A 25 8.67 6.58 24.37
CA ARG A 25 8.77 6.53 25.83
C ARG A 25 9.31 7.85 26.33
N GLU A 26 8.86 8.31 27.50
CA GLU A 26 9.46 9.46 28.18
C GLU A 26 10.94 9.20 28.43
N GLY A 27 11.78 10.21 28.12
CA GLY A 27 13.23 10.12 28.25
C GLY A 27 13.94 9.34 27.14
N GLY A 28 13.22 8.86 26.11
CA GLY A 28 13.79 8.18 24.96
C GLY A 28 14.41 9.16 23.95
N LYS A 29 15.22 8.62 23.03
CA LYS A 29 15.77 9.42 21.92
C LYS A 29 14.66 9.77 20.92
N PRO A 30 14.68 11.01 20.34
CA PRO A 30 13.77 11.32 19.25
C PRO A 30 13.99 10.37 18.06
N ARG A 31 12.91 9.91 17.47
CA ARG A 31 12.94 9.00 16.33
C ARG A 31 12.66 9.75 15.04
N THR A 32 13.20 9.24 13.94
CA THR A 32 12.91 9.75 12.61
C THR A 32 11.87 8.85 11.96
N VAL A 33 10.78 9.45 11.47
CA VAL A 33 9.68 8.76 10.80
C VAL A 33 9.63 9.21 9.34
N ASN A 34 9.45 8.28 8.44
CA ASN A 34 9.22 8.60 7.04
C ASN A 34 7.75 8.96 6.83
N MET A 35 7.51 10.15 6.28
CA MET A 35 6.18 10.61 5.89
C MET A 35 6.01 10.45 4.38
N LEU A 36 4.86 9.91 3.99
CA LEU A 36 4.53 9.69 2.59
C LEU A 36 3.91 10.94 1.99
N ASP A 37 4.58 11.52 1.00
CA ASP A 37 4.08 12.70 0.28
C ASP A 37 3.32 12.29 -0.98
N ARG A 38 3.86 11.32 -1.72
CA ARG A 38 3.28 10.85 -2.95
C ARG A 38 3.32 9.34 -3.01
N PHE A 39 2.21 8.74 -3.33
CA PHE A 39 2.11 7.32 -3.65
C PHE A 39 1.11 7.14 -4.80
N ASP A 40 1.62 6.84 -5.98
CA ASP A 40 0.81 6.65 -7.17
C ASP A 40 1.06 5.27 -7.75
N ILE A 41 0.00 4.67 -8.27
CA ILE A 41 0.10 3.44 -9.07
C ILE A 41 -0.43 3.74 -10.47
N ASP A 42 0.40 3.48 -11.48
CA ASP A 42 0.00 3.61 -12.88
C ASP A 42 -0.60 2.29 -13.37
N TYR A 43 -1.92 2.24 -13.39
CA TYR A 43 -2.64 1.04 -13.82
C TYR A 43 -2.60 0.79 -15.33
N ALA A 44 -2.07 1.73 -16.12
CA ALA A 44 -1.77 1.49 -17.52
C ALA A 44 -0.59 0.53 -17.70
N LEU A 45 0.27 0.43 -16.70
CA LEU A 45 1.47 -0.41 -16.72
C LEU A 45 1.38 -1.62 -15.79
N CYS A 46 0.54 -1.55 -14.74
CA CYS A 46 0.45 -2.60 -13.74
C CYS A 46 -0.03 -3.93 -14.34
N MET A 47 0.75 -4.98 -14.13
CA MET A 47 0.41 -6.34 -14.58
C MET A 47 -0.26 -7.20 -13.50
N TYR A 48 -0.58 -6.63 -12.35
CA TYR A 48 -1.26 -7.32 -11.23
C TYR A 48 -0.51 -8.54 -10.70
N CYS A 49 0.82 -8.53 -10.71
CA CYS A 49 1.64 -9.66 -10.26
C CYS A 49 1.60 -9.90 -8.73
N GLY A 50 1.22 -8.87 -7.94
CA GLY A 50 1.11 -8.98 -6.49
C GLY A 50 2.43 -8.93 -5.73
N ILE A 51 3.56 -8.76 -6.37
CA ILE A 51 4.86 -8.72 -5.71
C ILE A 51 4.94 -7.57 -4.70
N CYS A 52 4.39 -6.40 -5.03
CA CYS A 52 4.36 -5.24 -4.13
C CYS A 52 3.61 -5.52 -2.83
N VAL A 53 2.54 -6.30 -2.90
CA VAL A 53 1.76 -6.71 -1.72
C VAL A 53 2.58 -7.67 -0.85
N ASP A 54 3.25 -8.62 -1.46
CA ASP A 54 4.04 -9.64 -0.76
C ASP A 54 5.28 -9.05 -0.06
N VAL A 55 5.94 -8.08 -0.69
CA VAL A 55 7.19 -7.50 -0.15
C VAL A 55 6.96 -6.35 0.82
N CYS A 56 5.72 -5.87 1.00
CA CYS A 56 5.43 -4.77 1.91
C CYS A 56 5.66 -5.18 3.36
N PRO A 57 6.65 -4.60 4.07
CA PRO A 57 6.95 -4.99 5.45
C PRO A 57 5.91 -4.47 6.46
N PHE A 58 5.04 -3.57 6.03
CA PHE A 58 4.01 -2.95 6.87
C PHE A 58 2.62 -3.52 6.64
N ASP A 59 2.46 -4.50 5.74
CA ASP A 59 1.17 -5.03 5.30
C ASP A 59 0.18 -3.89 4.95
N ALA A 60 0.66 -2.91 4.19
CA ALA A 60 -0.06 -1.68 3.89
C ALA A 60 -0.76 -1.69 2.52
N LEU A 61 -0.59 -2.74 1.73
CA LEU A 61 -1.19 -2.91 0.42
C LEU A 61 -2.19 -4.07 0.44
N PHE A 62 -3.38 -3.82 -0.07
CA PHE A 62 -4.49 -4.77 -0.07
C PHE A 62 -5.10 -4.88 -1.46
N TRP A 63 -5.62 -6.05 -1.78
CA TRP A 63 -6.45 -6.24 -2.95
C TRP A 63 -7.87 -5.74 -2.67
N THR A 64 -8.46 -5.05 -3.63
CA THR A 64 -9.84 -4.60 -3.56
C THR A 64 -10.67 -5.32 -4.63
N PRO A 65 -12.01 -5.44 -4.44
CA PRO A 65 -12.88 -5.97 -5.47
C PRO A 65 -13.11 -5.02 -6.64
N GLU A 66 -12.60 -3.79 -6.57
CA GLU A 66 -12.74 -2.79 -7.62
C GLU A 66 -11.93 -3.15 -8.87
N TYR A 67 -12.61 -3.27 -10.01
CA TYR A 67 -11.97 -3.61 -11.28
C TYR A 67 -12.46 -2.77 -12.47
N GLU A 68 -13.56 -2.05 -12.31
CA GLU A 68 -14.14 -1.21 -13.35
C GLU A 68 -13.63 0.23 -13.26
N TYR A 69 -12.37 0.44 -13.59
CA TYR A 69 -11.75 1.77 -13.61
C TYR A 69 -11.23 2.17 -14.98
N SER A 70 -11.90 1.72 -16.04
CA SER A 70 -11.58 2.10 -17.41
C SER A 70 -11.72 3.60 -17.60
N GLU A 71 -10.72 4.21 -18.18
CA GLU A 71 -10.68 5.65 -18.42
C GLU A 71 -10.42 5.95 -19.89
N PRO A 72 -11.00 7.04 -20.45
CA PRO A 72 -10.80 7.39 -21.85
C PRO A 72 -9.41 7.91 -22.16
N ARG A 73 -8.66 8.35 -21.15
CA ARG A 73 -7.27 8.81 -21.30
C ARG A 73 -6.35 7.97 -20.46
N ILE A 74 -5.20 7.62 -21.03
CA ILE A 74 -4.21 6.79 -20.33
C ILE A 74 -3.65 7.47 -19.05
N ALA A 75 -3.55 8.80 -19.06
CA ALA A 75 -3.11 9.56 -17.89
C ALA A 75 -4.05 9.43 -16.70
N ASP A 76 -5.33 9.20 -16.91
CA ASP A 76 -6.34 9.05 -15.86
C ASP A 76 -6.24 7.70 -15.14
N LEU A 77 -5.48 6.76 -15.68
CA LEU A 77 -5.16 5.48 -15.03
C LEU A 77 -4.06 5.59 -13.97
N LEU A 78 -3.42 6.74 -13.84
CA LEU A 78 -2.52 7.03 -12.74
C LEU A 78 -3.34 7.38 -11.49
N HIS A 79 -3.43 6.45 -10.55
CA HIS A 79 -4.19 6.63 -9.32
C HIS A 79 -3.29 7.09 -8.19
N ASP A 80 -3.59 8.24 -7.60
CA ASP A 80 -2.88 8.79 -6.46
C ASP A 80 -3.30 8.12 -5.14
N LYS A 81 -2.61 8.47 -4.06
CA LYS A 81 -2.89 7.89 -2.73
C LYS A 81 -4.32 8.18 -2.24
N ASP A 82 -4.90 9.32 -2.59
CA ASP A 82 -6.25 9.68 -2.15
C ASP A 82 -7.29 8.79 -2.84
N ARG A 83 -7.15 8.58 -4.13
CA ARG A 83 -8.04 7.67 -4.89
C ARG A 83 -7.87 6.22 -4.46
N LEU A 84 -6.64 5.77 -4.22
CA LEU A 84 -6.38 4.44 -3.69
C LEU A 84 -6.92 4.27 -2.27
N GLY A 85 -6.87 5.33 -1.46
CA GLY A 85 -7.45 5.34 -0.11
C GLY A 85 -8.97 5.20 -0.11
N GLU A 86 -9.66 5.78 -1.07
CA GLU A 86 -11.11 5.62 -1.24
C GLU A 86 -11.50 4.15 -1.46
N TRP A 87 -10.68 3.39 -2.16
CA TRP A 87 -10.92 1.97 -2.42
C TRP A 87 -10.76 1.10 -1.18
N MET A 88 -10.13 1.59 -0.12
CA MET A 88 -10.00 0.86 1.14
C MET A 88 -11.36 0.57 1.80
N GLU A 89 -12.38 1.37 1.53
CA GLU A 89 -13.73 1.15 2.04
C GLU A 89 -14.34 -0.16 1.52
N THR A 90 -13.94 -0.60 0.33
CA THR A 90 -14.44 -1.82 -0.31
C THR A 90 -13.57 -3.04 -0.05
N VAL A 91 -12.41 -2.87 0.59
CA VAL A 91 -11.56 -4.00 1.00
C VAL A 91 -12.32 -4.80 2.04
N PRO A 92 -12.57 -6.10 1.79
CA PRO A 92 -13.26 -6.94 2.75
C PRO A 92 -12.46 -7.07 4.04
N ASP A 93 -13.14 -7.15 5.17
CA ASP A 93 -12.50 -7.56 6.41
C ASP A 93 -11.88 -8.94 6.21
N PHE A 94 -10.80 -9.22 6.97
CA PHE A 94 -10.07 -10.46 6.81
C PHE A 94 -11.03 -11.63 6.69
N LEU A 95 -10.97 -12.27 5.51
CA LEU A 95 -11.77 -13.45 5.24
C LEU A 95 -11.43 -14.54 6.23
N ASP A 96 -12.45 -15.25 6.67
CA ASP A 96 -12.26 -16.49 7.39
C ASP A 96 -11.43 -17.43 6.52
N TYR A 97 -10.24 -17.73 6.98
CA TYR A 97 -9.42 -18.73 6.31
C TYR A 97 -10.13 -20.07 6.38
N GLU A 98 -9.97 -20.88 5.35
CA GLU A 98 -10.46 -22.25 5.38
C GLU A 98 -9.91 -22.98 6.61
N ALA A 99 -10.78 -23.78 7.24
CA ALA A 99 -10.41 -24.55 8.42
C ALA A 99 -9.17 -25.41 8.14
N GLY A 100 -8.08 -25.17 8.86
CA GLY A 100 -6.80 -25.84 8.68
C GLY A 100 -5.70 -24.99 8.04
N SER A 101 -5.99 -23.76 7.59
CA SER A 101 -4.94 -22.84 7.19
C SER A 101 -4.32 -22.20 8.43
N GLU A 102 -3.08 -22.53 8.72
CA GLU A 102 -2.35 -22.04 9.92
C GLU A 102 -1.78 -20.64 9.75
N GLN A 103 -2.30 -19.82 8.88
CA GLN A 103 -1.83 -18.45 8.75
C GLN A 103 -2.24 -17.65 9.98
N LYS A 104 -1.25 -17.30 10.79
CA LYS A 104 -1.44 -16.36 11.88
C LYS A 104 -1.87 -15.02 11.30
N VAL A 105 -3.12 -14.70 11.45
CA VAL A 105 -3.65 -13.38 11.09
C VAL A 105 -2.92 -12.34 11.94
N ARG A 106 -2.00 -11.61 11.34
CA ARG A 106 -1.49 -10.39 11.95
C ARG A 106 -2.62 -9.37 11.89
N LYS A 107 -3.20 -9.08 13.03
CA LYS A 107 -4.09 -7.93 13.13
C LYS A 107 -3.26 -6.68 12.84
N VAL A 108 -3.39 -6.17 11.64
CA VAL A 108 -2.83 -4.87 11.30
C VAL A 108 -3.80 -3.83 11.85
N PRO A 109 -3.39 -2.94 12.76
CA PRO A 109 -4.22 -1.82 13.17
C PRO A 109 -4.47 -0.94 11.95
N ARG A 110 -5.73 -0.81 11.62
CA ARG A 110 -6.21 0.09 10.57
C ARG A 110 -6.38 1.51 11.11
#